data_6a6aa9ff3ba6bf9b4d236654b639255e
#
_entry.id   6a6aa9ff3ba6bf9b4d236654b639255e
#
_cell.length_a   1.000
_cell.length_b   1.000
_cell.length_c   1.000
_cell.angle_alpha   90.00
_cell.angle_beta   90.00
_cell.angle_gamma   90.00
#
_symmetry.space_group_name_H-M   'P 1'
#
loop_
_entity.id
_entity.type
_entity.pdbx_description
1 polymer ?
#
loop_
_entity_poly.entity_id
_entity_poly.type
_entity_poly.pdbx_seq_one_letter_code
_entity_poly.pdbx_strand_id
1 'polypeptide(L)' 'MLDAVIVGRVIQEYRESKGLSQEVVSGFADIGRTHLSAIERGVRKPTLETFFKLSEAMDIKPSELMKRIEAALKAP' A
#
# COMPACT_ATOMS: atom_id res chain seq x y z
N MET A 1 10.93 -7.70 11.35
CA MET A 1 9.48 -7.44 11.42
C MET A 1 9.08 -6.32 10.50
N LEU A 2 7.93 -6.41 9.90
CA LEU A 2 7.41 -5.34 9.06
C LEU A 2 6.83 -4.24 9.95
N ASP A 3 7.33 -3.02 9.77
CA ASP A 3 6.80 -1.86 10.47
C ASP A 3 5.57 -1.37 9.73
N ALA A 4 4.41 -1.47 10.35
CA ALA A 4 3.14 -1.12 9.72
C ALA A 4 3.09 0.34 9.24
N VAL A 5 3.72 1.24 9.98
CA VAL A 5 3.74 2.66 9.62
C VAL A 5 4.54 2.86 8.33
N ILE A 6 5.70 2.21 8.24
CA ILE A 6 6.55 2.30 7.04
C ILE A 6 5.85 1.68 5.84
N VAL A 7 5.26 0.49 6.02
CA VAL A 7 4.52 -0.19 4.95
C VAL A 7 3.41 0.70 4.43
N GLY A 8 2.62 1.26 5.34
CA GLY A 8 1.50 2.13 4.96
C GLY A 8 1.96 3.40 4.25
N ARG A 9 3.06 3.99 4.72
CA ARG A 9 3.60 5.20 4.08
C ARG A 9 4.05 4.93 2.66
N VAL A 10 4.73 3.80 2.43
CA VAL A 10 5.19 3.46 1.07
C VAL A 10 4.00 3.28 0.14
N ILE A 11 2.96 2.60 0.59
CA ILE A 11 1.74 2.41 -0.21
C ILE A 11 1.12 3.76 -0.52
N GLN A 12 0.98 4.62 0.47
CA GLN A 12 0.40 5.95 0.30
C GLN A 12 1.22 6.79 -0.67
N GLU A 13 2.53 6.83 -0.50
CA GLU A 13 3.41 7.63 -1.36
C GLU A 13 3.34 7.16 -2.80
N TYR A 14 3.31 5.85 -3.03
CA TYR A 14 3.20 5.34 -4.39
C TYR A 14 1.85 5.72 -4.99
N ARG A 15 0.76 5.53 -4.22
CA ARG A 15 -0.58 5.92 -4.68
C ARG A 15 -0.61 7.39 -5.08
N GLU A 16 -0.08 8.25 -4.22
CA GLU A 16 -0.09 9.70 -4.46
C GLU A 16 0.78 10.06 -5.65
N SER A 17 1.89 9.36 -5.84
CA SER A 17 2.78 9.62 -6.99
C SER A 17 2.10 9.31 -8.31
N LYS A 18 1.09 8.44 -8.30
CA LYS A 18 0.32 8.12 -9.50
C LYS A 18 -0.91 9.02 -9.65
N GLY A 19 -1.12 9.94 -8.73
CA GLY A 19 -2.28 10.84 -8.77
C GLY A 19 -3.60 10.13 -8.48
N LEU A 20 -3.56 8.99 -7.78
CA LEU A 20 -4.76 8.19 -7.51
C LEU A 20 -5.30 8.49 -6.11
N SER A 21 -6.63 8.58 -5.99
CA SER A 21 -7.28 8.78 -4.70
C SER A 21 -7.43 7.46 -3.96
N GLN A 22 -7.65 7.53 -2.66
CA GLN A 22 -7.97 6.33 -1.88
C GLN A 22 -9.25 5.68 -2.41
N GLU A 23 -10.24 6.48 -2.79
CA GLU A 23 -11.50 5.97 -3.29
C GLU A 23 -11.30 5.14 -4.56
N VAL A 24 -10.51 5.65 -5.49
CA VAL A 24 -10.23 4.94 -6.74
C VAL A 24 -9.48 3.63 -6.46
N VAL A 25 -8.41 3.69 -5.68
CA VAL A 25 -7.59 2.50 -5.43
C VAL A 25 -8.36 1.46 -4.63
N SER A 26 -9.09 1.87 -3.59
CA SER A 26 -9.86 0.90 -2.80
C SER A 26 -10.98 0.27 -3.63
N GLY A 27 -11.57 1.04 -4.55
CA GLY A 27 -12.59 0.50 -5.46
C GLY A 27 -12.04 -0.57 -6.37
N PHE A 28 -10.90 -0.31 -7.02
CA PHE A 28 -10.27 -1.30 -7.89
C PHE A 28 -9.75 -2.51 -7.12
N ALA A 29 -9.26 -2.30 -5.91
CA ALA A 29 -8.75 -3.39 -5.07
C ALA A 29 -9.87 -4.18 -4.39
N ASP A 30 -11.10 -3.70 -4.50
CA ASP A 30 -12.26 -4.34 -3.87
C ASP A 30 -12.09 -4.46 -2.35
N ILE A 31 -11.62 -3.38 -1.74
CA ILE A 31 -11.56 -3.26 -0.28
C ILE A 31 -12.25 -1.96 0.11
N GLY A 32 -12.64 -1.85 1.37
CA GLY A 32 -13.25 -0.61 1.85
C GLY A 32 -12.24 0.53 1.88
N ARG A 33 -12.70 1.75 1.58
CA ARG A 33 -11.84 2.92 1.68
C ARG A 33 -11.30 3.10 3.09
N THR A 34 -12.12 2.80 4.10
CA THR A 34 -11.70 2.86 5.50
C THR A 34 -10.57 1.87 5.78
N HIS A 35 -10.63 0.69 5.14
CA HIS A 35 -9.59 -0.32 5.25
C HIS A 35 -8.27 0.19 4.67
N LEU A 36 -8.33 0.77 3.46
CA LEU A 36 -7.13 1.34 2.84
C LEU A 36 -6.56 2.48 3.69
N SER A 37 -7.42 3.34 4.21
CA SER A 37 -6.99 4.43 5.08
C SER A 37 -6.25 3.90 6.31
N ALA A 38 -6.77 2.83 6.93
CA ALA A 38 -6.13 2.23 8.09
C ALA A 38 -4.75 1.65 7.74
N ILE A 39 -4.63 1.03 6.56
CA ILE A 39 -3.36 0.51 6.08
C ILE A 39 -2.36 1.65 5.89
N GLU A 40 -2.78 2.71 5.23
CA GLU A 40 -1.87 3.84 4.94
C GLU A 40 -1.42 4.56 6.22
N ARG A 41 -2.28 4.59 7.24
CA ARG A 41 -1.93 5.20 8.52
C ARG A 41 -1.10 4.28 9.43
N GLY A 42 -0.87 3.04 9.01
CA GLY A 42 -0.09 2.10 9.80
C GLY A 42 -0.87 1.48 10.96
N VAL A 43 -2.19 1.60 10.95
CA VAL A 43 -3.05 1.00 11.99
C VAL A 43 -3.23 -0.49 11.72
N ARG A 44 -3.20 -0.89 10.45
CA ARG A 44 -3.35 -2.29 10.05
C ARG A 44 -2.32 -2.64 9.00
N LYS A 45 -1.80 -3.87 9.07
CA LYS A 45 -0.97 -4.40 7.99
C LYS A 45 -1.88 -5.09 6.98
N PRO A 46 -1.61 -4.96 5.69
CA PRO A 46 -2.39 -5.70 4.69
C PRO A 46 -2.03 -7.19 4.75
N THR A 47 -3.02 -8.04 4.46
CA THR A 47 -2.73 -9.43 4.17
C THR A 47 -2.01 -9.50 2.83
N LEU A 48 -1.40 -10.66 2.53
CA LEU A 48 -0.79 -10.83 1.21
C LEU A 48 -1.80 -10.63 0.09
N GLU A 49 -3.00 -11.16 0.26
CA GLU A 49 -4.03 -11.01 -0.75
C GLU A 49 -4.39 -9.53 -0.97
N THR A 50 -4.59 -8.79 0.11
CA THR A 50 -4.88 -7.36 0.01
C THR A 50 -3.72 -6.61 -0.62
N PHE A 51 -2.49 -6.98 -0.27
CA PHE A 51 -1.30 -6.38 -0.85
C PHE A 51 -1.25 -6.57 -2.37
N PHE A 52 -1.55 -7.78 -2.84
CA PHE A 52 -1.61 -8.06 -4.27
C PHE A 52 -2.71 -7.25 -4.94
N LYS A 53 -3.89 -7.17 -4.33
CA LYS A 53 -5.01 -6.38 -4.85
C LYS A 53 -4.66 -4.90 -4.96
N LEU A 54 -4.00 -4.36 -3.94
CA LEU A 54 -3.57 -2.96 -3.96
C LEU A 54 -2.54 -2.71 -5.05
N SER A 55 -1.59 -3.63 -5.20
CA SER A 55 -0.56 -3.51 -6.24
C SER A 55 -1.20 -3.49 -7.62
N GLU A 56 -2.12 -4.40 -7.88
CA GLU A 56 -2.83 -4.44 -9.16
C GLU A 56 -3.63 -3.16 -9.39
N ALA A 57 -4.30 -2.67 -8.36
CA ALA A 57 -5.10 -1.44 -8.46
C ALA A 57 -4.24 -0.23 -8.80
N MET A 58 -2.99 -0.22 -8.38
CA MET A 58 -2.05 0.87 -8.66
C MET A 58 -1.16 0.59 -9.87
N ASP A 59 -1.40 -0.51 -10.56
CA ASP A 59 -0.64 -0.90 -11.75
C ASP A 59 0.86 -1.02 -11.48
N ILE A 60 1.18 -1.69 -10.38
CA ILE A 60 2.57 -2.00 -10.02
C ILE A 60 2.66 -3.48 -9.68
N LYS A 61 3.76 -4.12 -10.05
CA LYS A 61 3.97 -5.51 -9.65
C LYS A 61 4.13 -5.59 -8.14
N PRO A 62 3.51 -6.58 -7.49
CA PRO A 62 3.69 -6.74 -6.04
C PRO A 62 5.16 -6.82 -5.63
N SER A 63 6.00 -7.46 -6.45
CA SER A 63 7.43 -7.54 -6.16
C SER A 63 8.10 -6.17 -6.19
N GLU A 64 7.66 -5.29 -7.10
CA GLU A 64 8.21 -3.94 -7.18
C GLU A 64 7.78 -3.09 -5.99
N LEU A 65 6.52 -3.21 -5.59
CA LEU A 65 6.03 -2.49 -4.41
C LEU A 65 6.74 -3.00 -3.15
N MET A 66 6.94 -4.31 -3.05
CA MET A 66 7.65 -4.90 -1.92
C MET A 66 9.10 -4.42 -1.87
N LYS A 67 9.74 -4.26 -3.03
CA LYS A 67 11.08 -3.73 -3.12
C LYS A 67 11.18 -2.33 -2.51
N ARG A 68 10.19 -1.49 -2.79
CA ARG A 68 10.13 -0.14 -2.22
C ARG A 68 9.97 -0.19 -0.71
N ILE A 69 9.12 -1.11 -0.24
CA ILE A 69 8.92 -1.31 1.20
C ILE A 69 10.23 -1.78 1.85
N GLU A 70 10.88 -2.75 1.23
CA GLU A 70 12.14 -3.27 1.75
C GLU A 70 13.19 -2.17 1.86
N ALA A 71 13.30 -1.35 0.83
CA ALA A 71 14.25 -0.24 0.83
C ALA A 71 13.94 0.75 1.95
N ALA A 72 12.67 1.07 2.17
CA ALA A 72 12.26 1.99 3.21
C ALA A 72 12.52 1.43 4.61
N LEU A 73 12.35 0.12 4.78
CA LEU A 73 12.61 -0.53 6.07
C LEU A 73 14.09 -0.51 6.43
N LYS A 74 14.97 -0.46 5.43
CA LYS A 74 16.42 -0.45 5.62
C LYS A 74 16.99 0.95 5.69
N ALA A 75 16.21 1.97 5.40
CA ALA A 75 16.68 3.35 5.42
C ALA A 75 17.02 3.76 6.85
N PRO A 76 18.12 4.54 7.05
CA PRO A 76 18.49 5.02 8.37
C PRO A 76 17.49 6.02 8.92
#